data_2cb92ad0719b895bc576887a3b9f5892
#
_entry.id   2cb92ad0719b895bc576887a3b9f5892
#
_cell.length_a   1.000
_cell.length_b   1.000
_cell.length_c   1.000
_cell.angle_alpha   90.00
_cell.angle_beta   90.00
_cell.angle_gamma   90.00
#
_symmetry.space_group_name_H-M   'P 1'
#
loop_
_entity.id
_entity.type
_entity.pdbx_description
1 polymer ?
#
loop_
_entity_poly.entity_id
_entity_poly.type
_entity_poly.pdbx_seq_one_letter_code
_entity_poly.pdbx_strand_id
1 'polypeptide(L)'
;IVYQYFNDKHDILIEGIKKYASRIFFPMLHIAKDTNINPDNLEMVLKEMIDNFIKSHLLSKEAHSEITAMTHTDEQIADFFKNNEIYMTNSVVEILLNSGFNPENIHEKVHLSIILIDNLCHEIVYHKHEEMNYETMTNLVINTIVNLINS
;
A
#
# COMPACT_ATOMS: atom_id res chain seq x y z
N ILE A 1 -4.57 29.28 16.81
CA ILE A 1 -3.23 28.66 16.78
C ILE A 1 -3.08 27.74 15.56
N VAL A 2 -4.06 26.89 15.27
CA VAL A 2 -4.02 25.99 14.10
C VAL A 2 -3.88 26.78 12.80
N TYR A 3 -4.60 27.87 12.64
CA TYR A 3 -4.59 28.73 11.43
C TYR A 3 -3.32 29.55 11.25
N GLN A 4 -2.40 29.55 12.21
CA GLN A 4 -1.08 30.16 12.05
C GLN A 4 -0.16 29.33 11.14
N TYR A 5 -0.43 28.03 11.01
CA TYR A 5 0.39 27.09 10.25
C TYR A 5 -0.26 26.63 8.92
N PHE A 6 -1.57 26.87 8.76
CA PHE A 6 -2.34 26.45 7.62
C PHE A 6 -3.13 27.62 7.04
N ASN A 7 -3.14 27.76 5.72
CA ASN A 7 -3.81 28.86 5.04
C ASN A 7 -5.35 28.76 5.17
N ASP A 8 -5.89 27.54 5.17
CA ASP A 8 -7.32 27.28 5.31
C ASP A 8 -7.62 25.85 5.80
N LYS A 9 -8.91 25.52 5.88
CA LYS A 9 -9.38 24.19 6.28
C LYS A 9 -8.97 23.08 5.30
N HIS A 10 -8.84 23.41 4.03
CA HIS A 10 -8.41 22.48 3.00
C HIS A 10 -6.96 22.03 3.24
N ASP A 11 -6.06 22.96 3.57
CA ASP A 11 -4.68 22.64 3.91
C ASP A 11 -4.58 21.70 5.13
N ILE A 12 -5.42 21.92 6.15
CA ILE A 12 -5.49 21.05 7.33
C ILE A 12 -5.92 19.65 6.93
N LEU A 13 -6.92 19.53 6.07
CA LEU A 13 -7.42 18.25 5.58
C LEU A 13 -6.35 17.50 4.79
N ILE A 14 -5.66 18.18 3.88
CA ILE A 14 -4.57 17.61 3.08
C ILE A 14 -3.46 17.07 3.98
N GLU A 15 -3.01 17.86 4.95
CA GLU A 15 -1.98 17.42 5.90
C GLU A 15 -2.43 16.24 6.77
N GLY A 16 -3.70 16.21 7.16
CA GLY A 16 -4.31 15.09 7.88
C GLY A 16 -4.30 13.80 7.05
N ILE A 17 -4.66 13.87 5.78
CA ILE A 17 -4.64 12.73 4.84
C ILE A 17 -3.22 12.23 4.62
N LYS A 18 -2.26 13.14 4.39
CA LYS A 18 -0.84 12.79 4.24
C LYS A 18 -0.30 12.05 5.48
N LYS A 19 -0.62 12.56 6.66
CA LYS A 19 -0.21 11.95 7.93
C LYS A 19 -0.83 10.56 8.12
N TYR A 20 -2.09 10.39 7.77
CA TYR A 20 -2.75 9.09 7.84
C TYR A 20 -2.13 8.10 6.85
N ALA A 21 -1.94 8.50 5.60
CA ALA A 21 -1.33 7.66 4.57
C ALA A 21 0.08 7.19 4.98
N SER A 22 0.89 8.07 5.57
CA SER A 22 2.24 7.71 6.01
C SER A 22 2.26 6.65 7.13
N ARG A 23 1.23 6.58 7.97
CA ARG A 23 1.09 5.51 8.99
C ARG A 23 0.83 4.12 8.39
N ILE A 24 0.36 4.07 7.15
CA ILE A 24 0.14 2.82 6.43
C ILE A 24 1.40 2.43 5.65
N PHE A 25 1.96 3.36 4.88
CA PHE A 25 3.04 3.08 3.94
C PHE A 25 4.41 2.90 4.59
N PHE A 26 4.80 3.74 5.56
CA PHE A 26 6.12 3.66 6.17
C PHE A 26 6.39 2.35 6.91
N PRO A 27 5.48 1.79 7.73
CA PRO A 27 5.71 0.50 8.37
C PRO A 27 5.94 -0.63 7.37
N MET A 28 5.23 -0.63 6.24
CA MET A 28 5.42 -1.62 5.18
C MET A 28 6.82 -1.54 4.58
N LEU A 29 7.32 -0.33 4.30
CA LEU A 29 8.69 -0.13 3.82
C LEU A 29 9.72 -0.55 4.85
N HIS A 30 9.49 -0.30 6.14
CA HIS A 30 10.37 -0.76 7.22
C HIS A 30 10.44 -2.28 7.29
N ILE A 31 9.32 -2.98 7.22
CA ILE A 31 9.29 -4.44 7.17
C ILE A 31 10.16 -4.94 6.00
N ALA A 32 10.00 -4.36 4.82
CA ALA A 32 10.75 -4.75 3.65
C ALA A 32 12.26 -4.44 3.76
N LYS A 33 12.63 -3.32 4.38
CA LYS A 33 14.05 -2.91 4.57
C LYS A 33 14.75 -3.70 5.66
N ASP A 34 14.08 -3.93 6.78
CA ASP A 34 14.67 -4.52 7.98
C ASP A 34 14.73 -6.05 7.90
N THR A 35 13.90 -6.65 7.04
CA THR A 35 13.94 -8.08 6.77
C THR A 35 14.93 -8.34 5.64
N ASN A 36 15.87 -9.25 5.84
CA ASN A 36 16.77 -9.69 4.76
C ASN A 36 16.00 -10.57 3.78
N ILE A 37 15.31 -9.94 2.83
CA ILE A 37 14.42 -10.61 1.88
C ILE A 37 15.24 -11.52 0.95
N ASN A 38 14.77 -12.75 0.80
CA ASN A 38 15.31 -13.74 -0.12
C ASN A 38 14.17 -14.61 -0.66
N PRO A 39 14.41 -15.48 -1.67
CA PRO A 39 13.34 -16.33 -2.21
C PRO A 39 12.64 -17.23 -1.19
N ASP A 40 13.33 -17.65 -0.13
CA ASP A 40 12.79 -18.58 0.87
C ASP A 40 11.83 -17.88 1.86
N ASN A 41 12.02 -16.58 2.12
CA ASN A 41 11.20 -15.84 3.07
C ASN A 41 10.23 -14.83 2.45
N LEU A 42 10.23 -14.68 1.12
CA LEU A 42 9.41 -13.70 0.41
C LEU A 42 7.91 -13.85 0.74
N GLU A 43 7.40 -15.08 0.77
CA GLU A 43 6.01 -15.38 1.11
C GLU A 43 5.66 -14.90 2.53
N MET A 44 6.51 -15.18 3.49
CA MET A 44 6.32 -14.75 4.90
C MET A 44 6.33 -13.22 5.01
N VAL A 45 7.26 -12.55 4.33
CA VAL A 45 7.35 -11.08 4.32
C VAL A 45 6.11 -10.45 3.71
N LEU A 46 5.61 -10.98 2.60
CA LEU A 46 4.37 -10.51 1.97
C LEU A 46 3.17 -10.67 2.90
N LYS A 47 3.05 -11.79 3.59
CA LYS A 47 1.99 -12.01 4.57
C LYS A 47 2.05 -11.00 5.72
N GLU A 48 3.23 -10.75 6.25
CA GLU A 48 3.43 -9.75 7.31
C GLU A 48 3.08 -8.33 6.85
N MET A 49 3.45 -7.97 5.62
CA MET A 49 3.09 -6.69 5.01
C MET A 49 1.57 -6.53 4.87
N ILE A 50 0.88 -7.57 4.37
CA ILE A 50 -0.58 -7.57 4.22
C ILE A 50 -1.27 -7.43 5.58
N ASP A 51 -0.85 -8.22 6.57
CA ASP A 51 -1.41 -8.17 7.93
C ASP A 51 -1.22 -6.78 8.56
N ASN A 52 -0.04 -6.19 8.39
CA ASN A 52 0.24 -4.84 8.88
C ASN A 52 -0.59 -3.77 8.16
N PHE A 53 -0.75 -3.89 6.84
CA PHE A 53 -1.59 -2.99 6.05
C PHE A 53 -3.04 -3.00 6.56
N ILE A 54 -3.61 -4.19 6.77
CA ILE A 54 -4.97 -4.35 7.30
C ILE A 54 -5.10 -3.72 8.69
N LYS A 55 -4.16 -3.99 9.59
CA LYS A 55 -4.17 -3.45 10.96
C LYS A 55 -4.00 -1.93 11.02
N SER A 56 -3.34 -1.35 10.03
CA SER A 56 -3.07 0.09 9.97
C SER A 56 -4.26 0.90 9.45
N HIS A 57 -5.28 0.27 8.87
CA HIS A 57 -6.48 0.93 8.37
C HIS A 57 -7.44 1.23 9.52
N LEU A 58 -7.35 2.45 10.08
CA LEU A 58 -8.09 2.90 11.27
C LEU A 58 -9.29 3.79 10.95
N LEU A 59 -9.44 4.25 9.72
CA LEU A 59 -10.57 5.08 9.32
C LEU A 59 -11.86 4.27 9.26
N SER A 60 -12.97 4.93 9.59
CA SER A 60 -14.30 4.38 9.33
C SER A 60 -14.52 4.20 7.81
N LYS A 61 -15.51 3.37 7.46
CA LYS A 61 -15.89 3.18 6.06
C LYS A 61 -16.31 4.48 5.39
N GLU A 62 -17.04 5.32 6.11
CA GLU A 62 -17.51 6.62 5.65
C GLU A 62 -16.33 7.56 5.36
N ALA A 63 -15.41 7.71 6.31
CA ALA A 63 -14.23 8.55 6.14
C ALA A 63 -13.33 8.07 5.00
N HIS A 64 -13.13 6.77 4.88
CA HIS A 64 -12.39 6.17 3.77
C HIS A 64 -13.07 6.46 2.43
N SER A 65 -14.39 6.33 2.35
CA SER A 65 -15.17 6.61 1.14
C SER A 65 -15.07 8.08 0.73
N GLU A 66 -15.07 9.01 1.68
CA GLU A 66 -14.89 10.43 1.42
C GLU A 66 -13.50 10.73 0.85
N ILE A 67 -12.44 10.16 1.43
CA ILE A 67 -11.07 10.32 0.90
C ILE A 67 -10.97 9.74 -0.52
N THR A 68 -11.56 8.57 -0.75
CA THR A 68 -11.59 7.95 -2.08
C THR A 68 -12.29 8.85 -3.10
N ALA A 69 -13.42 9.45 -2.74
CA ALA A 69 -14.12 10.41 -3.59
C ALA A 69 -13.24 11.64 -3.89
N MET A 70 -12.50 12.12 -2.91
CA MET A 70 -11.59 13.27 -3.08
C MET A 70 -10.41 12.97 -4.01
N THR A 71 -9.99 11.73 -4.15
CA THR A 71 -8.97 11.36 -5.16
C THR A 71 -9.44 11.59 -6.60
N HIS A 72 -10.76 11.69 -6.81
CA HIS A 72 -11.35 11.98 -8.12
C HIS A 72 -11.75 13.44 -8.31
N THR A 73 -11.85 14.22 -7.25
CA THR A 73 -12.39 15.58 -7.28
C THR A 73 -11.40 16.65 -6.83
N ASP A 74 -10.35 16.29 -6.14
CA ASP A 74 -9.31 17.20 -5.64
C ASP A 74 -7.95 16.84 -6.24
N GLU A 75 -7.41 17.75 -7.05
CA GLU A 75 -6.16 17.52 -7.77
C GLU A 75 -4.96 17.34 -6.84
N GLN A 76 -4.88 18.07 -5.73
CA GLN A 76 -3.78 17.94 -4.78
C GLN A 76 -3.79 16.56 -4.09
N ILE A 77 -4.98 16.04 -3.75
CA ILE A 77 -5.13 14.71 -3.15
C ILE A 77 -4.83 13.63 -4.18
N ALA A 78 -5.35 13.77 -5.41
CA ALA A 78 -5.05 12.86 -6.50
C ALA A 78 -3.54 12.74 -6.77
N ASP A 79 -2.86 13.87 -6.86
CA ASP A 79 -1.41 13.94 -7.10
C ASP A 79 -0.62 13.35 -5.94
N PHE A 80 -1.04 13.60 -4.71
CA PHE A 80 -0.40 13.01 -3.53
C PHE A 80 -0.44 11.48 -3.57
N PHE A 81 -1.58 10.87 -3.82
CA PHE A 81 -1.70 9.40 -3.89
C PHE A 81 -0.95 8.82 -5.08
N LYS A 82 -1.04 9.46 -6.25
CA LYS A 82 -0.29 9.06 -7.45
C LYS A 82 1.22 9.07 -7.21
N ASN A 83 1.73 10.12 -6.59
CA ASN A 83 3.15 10.24 -6.26
C ASN A 83 3.58 9.21 -5.22
N ASN A 84 2.73 8.90 -4.24
CA ASN A 84 2.99 7.86 -3.26
C ASN A 84 3.07 6.46 -3.89
N GLU A 85 2.20 6.14 -4.83
CA GLU A 85 2.25 4.85 -5.54
C GLU A 85 3.58 4.65 -6.26
N ILE A 86 4.06 5.67 -6.96
CA ILE A 86 5.36 5.62 -7.66
C ILE A 86 6.52 5.57 -6.67
N TYR A 87 6.46 6.34 -5.59
CA TYR A 87 7.48 6.29 -4.55
C TYR A 87 7.57 4.89 -3.90
N MET A 88 6.45 4.28 -3.58
CA MET A 88 6.39 2.92 -3.05
C MET A 88 6.96 1.90 -4.04
N THR A 89 6.55 1.99 -5.29
CA THR A 89 7.05 1.11 -6.36
C THR A 89 8.57 1.19 -6.44
N ASN A 90 9.13 2.38 -6.56
CA ASN A 90 10.57 2.59 -6.67
C ASN A 90 11.33 2.10 -5.43
N SER A 91 10.79 2.36 -4.24
CA SER A 91 11.40 1.93 -2.98
C SER A 91 11.45 0.41 -2.86
N VAL A 92 10.38 -0.28 -3.23
CA VAL A 92 10.33 -1.75 -3.21
C VAL A 92 11.24 -2.35 -4.28
N VAL A 93 11.29 -1.76 -5.48
CA VAL A 93 12.22 -2.18 -6.53
C VAL A 93 13.67 -2.10 -6.04
N GLU A 94 14.05 -0.98 -5.41
CA GLU A 94 15.40 -0.82 -4.86
C GLU A 94 15.72 -1.90 -3.80
N ILE A 95 14.78 -2.17 -2.89
CA ILE A 95 14.94 -3.22 -1.88
C ILE A 95 15.15 -4.59 -2.53
N LEU A 96 14.33 -4.94 -3.51
CA LEU A 96 14.43 -6.23 -4.20
C LEU A 96 15.75 -6.37 -4.98
N LEU A 97 16.17 -5.34 -5.71
CA LEU A 97 17.45 -5.33 -6.42
C LEU A 97 18.62 -5.50 -5.46
N ASN A 98 18.61 -4.79 -4.32
CA ASN A 98 19.64 -4.91 -3.28
C ASN A 98 19.62 -6.29 -2.61
N SER A 99 18.51 -6.99 -2.66
CA SER A 99 18.34 -8.36 -2.13
C SER A 99 18.67 -9.45 -3.16
N GLY A 100 19.12 -9.08 -4.36
CA GLY A 100 19.54 -10.02 -5.40
C GLY A 100 18.41 -10.47 -6.35
N PHE A 101 17.20 -9.95 -6.22
CA PHE A 101 16.13 -10.17 -7.19
C PHE A 101 16.34 -9.26 -8.40
N ASN A 102 16.24 -9.79 -9.58
CA ASN A 102 16.35 -8.99 -10.82
C ASN A 102 15.47 -9.58 -11.93
N PRO A 103 14.14 -9.68 -11.70
CA PRO A 103 13.26 -10.15 -12.74
C PRO A 103 13.13 -9.12 -13.86
N GLU A 104 12.87 -9.61 -15.07
CA GLU A 104 12.53 -8.74 -16.19
C GLU A 104 11.28 -7.93 -15.88
N ASN A 105 11.24 -6.65 -16.28
CA ASN A 105 10.13 -5.73 -16.01
C ASN A 105 9.81 -5.58 -14.51
N ILE A 106 10.83 -5.46 -13.68
CA ILE A 106 10.68 -5.42 -12.21
C ILE A 106 9.77 -4.28 -11.74
N HIS A 107 9.81 -3.10 -12.36
CA HIS A 107 8.98 -1.96 -11.98
C HIS A 107 7.50 -2.27 -12.20
N GLU A 108 7.14 -2.81 -13.34
CA GLU A 108 5.76 -3.19 -13.67
C GLU A 108 5.26 -4.33 -12.77
N LYS A 109 6.09 -5.31 -12.50
CA LYS A 109 5.76 -6.43 -11.61
C LYS A 109 5.53 -5.98 -10.17
N VAL A 110 6.39 -5.10 -9.67
CA VAL A 110 6.24 -4.52 -8.32
C VAL A 110 5.00 -3.63 -8.26
N HIS A 111 4.79 -2.79 -9.25
CA HIS A 111 3.61 -1.91 -9.30
C HIS A 111 2.31 -2.70 -9.30
N LEU A 112 2.20 -3.74 -10.14
CA LEU A 112 1.06 -4.65 -10.15
C LEU A 112 0.87 -5.36 -8.80
N SER A 113 1.96 -5.76 -8.15
CA SER A 113 1.90 -6.39 -6.83
C SER A 113 1.34 -5.44 -5.77
N ILE A 114 1.74 -4.17 -5.79
CA ILE A 114 1.20 -3.13 -4.90
C ILE A 114 -0.30 -2.93 -5.14
N ILE A 115 -0.74 -2.87 -6.40
CA ILE A 115 -2.17 -2.75 -6.75
C ILE A 115 -2.97 -3.95 -6.22
N LEU A 116 -2.46 -5.17 -6.38
CA LEU A 116 -3.12 -6.38 -5.89
C LEU A 116 -3.27 -6.37 -4.37
N ILE A 117 -2.22 -6.02 -3.63
CA ILE A 117 -2.24 -5.94 -2.17
C ILE A 117 -3.21 -4.84 -1.72
N ASP A 118 -3.13 -3.65 -2.32
CA ASP A 118 -3.97 -2.52 -1.97
C ASP A 118 -5.46 -2.84 -2.13
N ASN A 119 -5.85 -3.36 -3.28
CA ASN A 119 -7.24 -3.73 -3.54
C ASN A 119 -7.72 -4.86 -2.62
N LEU A 120 -6.93 -5.90 -2.42
CA LEU A 120 -7.27 -6.99 -1.50
C LEU A 120 -7.50 -6.47 -0.07
N CYS A 121 -6.58 -5.66 0.45
CA CYS A 121 -6.66 -5.14 1.81
C CYS A 121 -7.85 -4.20 2.00
N HIS A 122 -8.13 -3.31 1.04
CA HIS A 122 -9.30 -2.44 1.09
C HIS A 122 -10.61 -3.23 1.04
N GLU A 123 -10.69 -4.28 0.22
CA GLU A 123 -11.85 -5.16 0.21
C GLU A 123 -12.03 -5.88 1.54
N ILE A 124 -10.97 -6.41 2.13
CA ILE A 124 -11.01 -7.07 3.45
C ILE A 124 -11.49 -6.11 4.53
N VAL A 125 -11.01 -4.88 4.54
CA VAL A 125 -11.32 -3.90 5.60
C VAL A 125 -12.71 -3.29 5.41
N TYR A 126 -13.11 -2.96 4.17
CA TYR A 126 -14.26 -2.09 3.92
C TYR A 126 -15.40 -2.72 3.10
N HIS A 127 -15.12 -3.75 2.28
CA HIS A 127 -16.06 -4.20 1.25
C HIS A 127 -16.18 -5.73 1.13
N LYS A 128 -16.04 -6.46 2.22
CA LYS A 128 -16.15 -7.94 2.17
C LYS A 128 -17.43 -8.42 1.53
N HIS A 129 -17.31 -9.43 0.67
CA HIS A 129 -18.41 -10.20 0.12
C HIS A 129 -18.57 -11.52 0.88
N GLU A 130 -19.80 -11.89 1.23
CA GLU A 130 -20.10 -13.10 2.00
C GLU A 130 -19.72 -14.40 1.27
N GLU A 131 -19.74 -14.35 -0.06
CA GLU A 131 -19.46 -15.50 -0.94
C GLU A 131 -17.95 -15.77 -1.12
N MET A 132 -17.07 -14.87 -0.66
CA MET A 132 -15.64 -14.98 -0.88
C MET A 132 -14.89 -15.47 0.36
N ASN A 133 -13.92 -16.34 0.12
CA ASN A 133 -12.99 -16.78 1.16
C ASN A 133 -11.71 -15.94 1.10
N TYR A 134 -11.54 -15.03 2.05
CA TYR A 134 -10.42 -14.08 2.05
C TYR A 134 -9.08 -14.69 2.45
N GLU A 135 -9.06 -15.78 3.17
CA GLU A 135 -7.84 -16.56 3.40
C GLU A 135 -7.32 -17.14 2.07
N THR A 136 -8.22 -17.72 1.29
CA THR A 136 -7.90 -18.24 -0.05
C THR A 136 -7.44 -17.12 -0.98
N MET A 137 -8.14 -15.98 -0.99
CA MET A 137 -7.77 -14.83 -1.83
C MET A 137 -6.40 -14.28 -1.44
N THR A 138 -6.11 -14.16 -0.16
CA THR A 138 -4.79 -13.71 0.33
C THR A 138 -3.68 -14.64 -0.15
N ASN A 139 -3.87 -15.96 -0.02
CA ASN A 139 -2.90 -16.94 -0.49
C ASN A 139 -2.70 -16.88 -2.01
N LEU A 140 -3.77 -16.68 -2.79
CA LEU A 140 -3.67 -16.51 -4.24
C LEU A 140 -2.89 -15.25 -4.62
N VAL A 141 -3.11 -14.14 -3.94
CA VAL A 141 -2.37 -12.89 -4.17
C VAL A 141 -0.89 -13.09 -3.84
N ILE A 142 -0.57 -13.68 -2.69
CA ILE A 142 0.81 -13.95 -2.28
C ILE A 142 1.51 -14.85 -3.31
N ASN A 143 0.89 -15.96 -3.71
CA ASN A 143 1.46 -16.87 -4.70
C ASN A 143 1.68 -16.19 -6.04
N THR A 144 0.75 -15.35 -6.48
CA THR A 144 0.88 -14.58 -7.72
C THR A 144 2.08 -13.64 -7.66
N ILE A 145 2.25 -12.91 -6.56
CA ILE A 145 3.37 -11.99 -6.39
C ILE A 145 4.70 -12.73 -6.31
N VAL A 146 4.78 -13.83 -5.55
CA VAL A 146 5.98 -14.67 -5.47
C VAL A 146 6.40 -15.15 -6.85
N ASN A 147 5.45 -15.62 -7.67
CA ASN A 147 5.72 -16.06 -9.03
C ASN A 147 6.19 -14.90 -9.95
N LEU A 148 5.58 -13.72 -9.84
CA LEU A 148 5.99 -12.54 -10.59
C LEU A 148 7.44 -12.13 -10.26
N ILE A 149 7.78 -12.10 -8.98
CA ILE A 149 9.10 -11.63 -8.53
C ILE A 149 10.19 -12.67 -8.82
N ASN A 150 9.90 -13.95 -8.75
CA ASN A 150 10.86 -15.02 -9.03
C ASN A 150 11.00 -15.34 -10.53
N SER A 151 10.17 -14.80 -11.38
CA SER A 151 10.27 -14.96 -12.82
C SER A 151 11.18 -13.90 -13.41
#